data_030e158a3c33b20c8f35b8f2b8b832d9
#
_entry.id   030e158a3c33b20c8f35b8f2b8b832d9
#
_cell.length_a   1.000
_cell.length_b   1.000
_cell.length_c   1.000
_cell.angle_alpha   90.00
_cell.angle_beta   90.00
_cell.angle_gamma   90.00
#
_symmetry.space_group_name_H-M   'P 1'
#
loop_
_entity.id
_entity.type
_entity.pdbx_description
1 polymer ?
#
loop_
_entity_poly.entity_id
_entity_poly.type
_entity_poly.pdbx_seq_one_letter_code
_entity_poly.pdbx_strand_id
1 'polypeptide(L)'
;MKDLIELLEVNKDELPSIYCDMDQVLCNFMKAADKPVGGSFVTHDKDDRWKKINQTKGFWENLEWMPGAKNLYKKIIKYDAHILSAYSGKDPSSKSGKMKWLARETKFKRSKIHLVMRSQKQQFAKTNGKPNVLVDDYIKNIKEWESKGGIGVHHTSVSKSIGELNRLGFK
;
A
#
# COMPACT_ATOMS: atom_id res chain seq x y z
N MET A 1 -11.23 -36.68 15.12
CA MET A 1 -11.51 -35.78 13.97
C MET A 1 -11.51 -34.28 14.28
N LYS A 2 -11.79 -33.87 15.53
CA LYS A 2 -11.63 -32.48 15.96
C LYS A 2 -10.14 -31.99 15.99
N ASP A 3 -9.24 -32.90 16.39
CA ASP A 3 -7.82 -32.53 16.60
C ASP A 3 -7.02 -32.27 15.31
N LEU A 4 -7.48 -32.77 14.14
CA LEU A 4 -6.80 -32.51 12.85
C LEU A 4 -7.17 -31.15 12.25
N ILE A 5 -8.34 -30.59 12.61
CA ILE A 5 -8.79 -29.29 12.13
C ILE A 5 -8.11 -28.17 12.93
N GLU A 6 -7.85 -28.39 14.21
CA GLU A 6 -7.12 -27.48 15.10
C GLU A 6 -5.63 -27.35 14.72
N LEU A 7 -5.02 -28.41 14.17
CA LEU A 7 -3.63 -28.41 13.69
C LEU A 7 -3.43 -27.70 12.35
N LEU A 8 -4.49 -27.33 11.64
CA LEU A 8 -4.46 -26.62 10.35
C LEU A 8 -4.82 -25.14 10.44
N GLU A 9 -5.22 -24.64 11.61
CA GLU A 9 -5.28 -23.20 11.84
C GLU A 9 -3.87 -22.68 12.06
N VAL A 10 -3.28 -22.13 10.98
CA VAL A 10 -2.06 -21.34 11.10
C VAL A 10 -2.34 -20.26 12.14
N ASN A 11 -1.62 -20.33 13.25
CA ASN A 11 -1.77 -19.37 14.32
C ASN A 11 -1.52 -17.97 13.73
N LYS A 12 -2.54 -17.10 13.75
CA LYS A 12 -2.43 -15.74 13.17
C LYS A 12 -1.27 -14.95 13.75
N ASP A 13 -0.87 -15.28 14.98
CA ASP A 13 0.27 -14.64 15.67
C ASP A 13 1.64 -15.09 15.11
N GLU A 14 1.68 -16.15 14.29
CA GLU A 14 2.90 -16.62 13.62
C GLU A 14 3.08 -16.07 12.20
N LEU A 15 2.01 -15.48 11.63
CA LEU A 15 2.08 -14.88 10.31
C LEU A 15 2.88 -13.58 10.32
N PRO A 16 3.63 -13.29 9.21
CA PRO A 16 4.29 -12.00 9.06
C PRO A 16 3.29 -10.83 9.09
N SER A 17 3.73 -9.66 9.52
CA SER A 17 2.91 -8.44 9.39
C SER A 17 2.82 -8.04 7.92
N ILE A 18 1.61 -7.64 7.47
CA ILE A 18 1.38 -7.13 6.12
C ILE A 18 1.53 -5.62 6.12
N TYR A 19 2.31 -5.09 5.19
CA TYR A 19 2.41 -3.68 4.84
C TYR A 19 1.87 -3.49 3.42
N CYS A 20 0.97 -2.54 3.22
CA CYS A 20 0.32 -2.29 1.94
C CYS A 20 0.54 -0.84 1.51
N ASP A 21 0.99 -0.63 0.28
CA ASP A 21 1.03 0.70 -0.32
C ASP A 21 -0.37 1.22 -0.67
N MET A 22 -0.48 2.52 -0.93
CA MET A 22 -1.73 3.17 -1.32
C MET A 22 -1.81 3.39 -2.83
N ASP A 23 -0.88 4.20 -3.39
CA ASP A 23 -0.96 4.62 -4.78
C ASP A 23 -0.80 3.42 -5.73
N GLN A 24 -1.72 3.28 -6.70
CA GLN A 24 -1.79 2.19 -7.65
C GLN A 24 -1.97 0.78 -7.04
N VAL A 25 -2.21 0.70 -5.73
CA VAL A 25 -2.61 -0.52 -5.02
C VAL A 25 -4.05 -0.38 -4.51
N LEU A 26 -4.29 0.60 -3.66
CA LEU A 26 -5.62 0.93 -3.13
C LEU A 26 -6.24 2.14 -3.85
N CYS A 27 -5.44 3.18 -4.13
CA CYS A 27 -5.85 4.46 -4.71
C CYS A 27 -5.42 4.57 -6.17
N ASN A 28 -6.32 5.06 -7.03
CA ASN A 28 -6.06 5.27 -8.44
C ASN A 28 -5.40 6.65 -8.68
N PHE A 29 -4.13 6.74 -8.26
CA PHE A 29 -3.34 7.97 -8.39
C PHE A 29 -3.21 8.40 -9.84
N MET A 30 -2.84 7.50 -10.75
CA MET A 30 -2.59 7.85 -12.16
C MET A 30 -3.82 8.45 -12.82
N LYS A 31 -5.00 7.83 -12.66
CA LYS A 31 -6.26 8.38 -13.20
C LYS A 31 -6.54 9.79 -12.68
N ALA A 32 -6.30 10.02 -11.38
CA ALA A 32 -6.51 11.34 -10.79
C ALA A 32 -5.46 12.35 -11.26
N ALA A 33 -4.20 11.92 -11.44
CA ALA A 33 -3.09 12.78 -11.83
C ALA A 33 -3.14 13.21 -13.30
N ASP A 34 -3.65 12.37 -14.19
CA ASP A 34 -3.82 12.70 -15.61
C ASP A 34 -4.76 13.89 -15.84
N LYS A 35 -5.76 14.07 -14.97
CA LYS A 35 -6.75 15.14 -15.10
C LYS A 35 -6.16 16.56 -14.99
N PRO A 36 -5.44 16.92 -13.93
CA PRO A 36 -4.86 18.28 -13.81
C PRO A 36 -3.76 18.55 -14.83
N VAL A 37 -3.05 17.53 -15.32
CA VAL A 37 -2.02 17.73 -16.36
C VAL A 37 -2.60 17.83 -17.77
N GLY A 38 -3.87 17.44 -17.95
CA GLY A 38 -4.53 17.46 -19.28
C GLY A 38 -3.98 16.40 -20.24
N GLY A 39 -3.51 15.27 -19.72
CA GLY A 39 -2.92 14.17 -20.48
C GLY A 39 -2.25 13.16 -19.58
N SER A 40 -1.26 12.41 -20.07
CA SER A 40 -0.54 11.42 -19.27
C SER A 40 0.41 12.08 -18.26
N PHE A 41 0.19 11.83 -16.98
CA PHE A 41 1.09 12.28 -15.90
C PHE A 41 2.53 11.76 -16.11
N VAL A 42 2.68 10.53 -16.59
CA VAL A 42 3.98 9.88 -16.72
C VAL A 42 4.87 10.59 -17.76
N THR A 43 4.30 11.01 -18.88
CA THR A 43 5.03 11.64 -20.00
C THR A 43 5.10 13.16 -19.89
N HIS A 44 4.37 13.76 -18.94
CA HIS A 44 4.38 15.20 -18.71
C HIS A 44 5.66 15.65 -18.03
N ASP A 45 6.08 16.93 -18.27
CA ASP A 45 7.24 17.49 -17.57
C ASP A 45 7.14 17.32 -16.05
N LYS A 46 8.26 16.93 -15.43
CA LYS A 46 8.25 16.51 -14.02
C LYS A 46 7.88 17.64 -13.07
N ASP A 47 8.40 18.83 -13.28
CA ASP A 47 8.16 19.93 -12.36
C ASP A 47 6.78 20.57 -12.60
N ASP A 48 6.37 20.67 -13.87
CA ASP A 48 5.04 21.16 -14.22
C ASP A 48 3.91 20.22 -13.73
N ARG A 49 4.03 18.90 -13.89
CA ARG A 49 3.02 17.95 -13.41
C ARG A 49 2.83 18.01 -11.89
N TRP A 50 3.92 18.12 -11.12
CA TRP A 50 3.82 18.25 -9.66
C TRP A 50 3.25 19.60 -9.24
N LYS A 51 3.58 20.68 -9.96
CA LYS A 51 2.96 22.00 -9.75
C LYS A 51 1.45 21.95 -9.94
N LYS A 52 0.98 21.29 -10.99
CA LYS A 52 -0.45 21.11 -11.29
C LYS A 52 -1.16 20.27 -10.21
N ILE A 53 -0.54 19.20 -9.75
CA ILE A 53 -1.06 18.41 -8.62
C ILE A 53 -1.18 19.29 -7.36
N ASN A 54 -0.13 20.03 -7.01
CA ASN A 54 -0.12 20.93 -5.85
C ASN A 54 -1.23 22.00 -5.88
N GLN A 55 -1.56 22.49 -7.07
CA GLN A 55 -2.61 23.49 -7.28
C GLN A 55 -4.03 22.89 -7.24
N THR A 56 -4.15 21.56 -7.29
CA THR A 56 -5.43 20.86 -7.28
C THR A 56 -5.90 20.67 -5.85
N LYS A 57 -6.83 21.51 -5.39
CA LYS A 57 -7.39 21.44 -4.03
C LYS A 57 -7.99 20.06 -3.75
N GLY A 58 -7.60 19.46 -2.65
CA GLY A 58 -8.14 18.17 -2.21
C GLY A 58 -7.70 16.98 -3.07
N PHE A 59 -6.64 17.12 -3.88
CA PHE A 59 -6.19 16.07 -4.79
C PHE A 59 -6.07 14.70 -4.10
N TRP A 60 -5.28 14.64 -3.02
CA TRP A 60 -4.96 13.38 -2.32
C TRP A 60 -6.13 12.80 -1.53
N GLU A 61 -6.98 13.66 -0.97
CA GLU A 61 -8.14 13.21 -0.19
C GLU A 61 -9.29 12.71 -1.06
N ASN A 62 -9.33 13.07 -2.35
CA ASN A 62 -10.40 12.72 -3.27
C ASN A 62 -10.02 11.63 -4.29
N LEU A 63 -8.92 10.89 -4.07
CA LEU A 63 -8.55 9.77 -4.91
C LEU A 63 -9.65 8.69 -4.92
N GLU A 64 -9.90 8.12 -6.08
CA GLU A 64 -10.79 6.96 -6.21
C GLU A 64 -10.06 5.68 -5.78
N TRP A 65 -10.82 4.66 -5.40
CA TRP A 65 -10.29 3.32 -5.26
C TRP A 65 -9.79 2.78 -6.60
N MET A 66 -8.69 2.02 -6.57
CA MET A 66 -8.35 1.15 -7.70
C MET A 66 -9.47 0.13 -7.94
N PRO A 67 -9.75 -0.24 -9.20
CA PRO A 67 -10.73 -1.30 -9.49
C PRO A 67 -10.41 -2.58 -8.73
N GLY A 68 -11.39 -3.11 -7.99
CA GLY A 68 -11.26 -4.34 -7.21
C GLY A 68 -10.44 -4.23 -5.91
N ALA A 69 -9.78 -3.11 -5.64
CA ALA A 69 -8.89 -2.96 -4.48
C ALA A 69 -9.60 -3.11 -3.12
N LYS A 70 -10.91 -2.87 -3.07
CA LYS A 70 -11.71 -3.15 -1.86
C LYS A 70 -11.67 -4.62 -1.45
N ASN A 71 -11.49 -5.55 -2.39
CA ASN A 71 -11.34 -6.98 -2.07
C ASN A 71 -9.98 -7.25 -1.40
N LEU A 72 -8.90 -6.64 -1.89
CA LEU A 72 -7.60 -6.71 -1.24
C LEU A 72 -7.65 -6.09 0.17
N TYR A 73 -8.23 -4.89 0.29
CA TYR A 73 -8.43 -4.23 1.58
C TYR A 73 -9.19 -5.11 2.58
N LYS A 74 -10.34 -5.67 2.18
CA LYS A 74 -11.15 -6.56 3.05
C LYS A 74 -10.37 -7.79 3.51
N LYS A 75 -9.46 -8.29 2.69
CA LYS A 75 -8.60 -9.41 3.05
C LYS A 75 -7.55 -9.00 4.08
N ILE A 76 -6.74 -7.98 3.78
CA ILE A 76 -5.61 -7.62 4.63
C ILE A 76 -6.01 -7.03 5.98
N ILE A 77 -7.14 -6.32 6.06
CA ILE A 77 -7.60 -5.72 7.33
C ILE A 77 -7.92 -6.78 8.41
N LYS A 78 -8.27 -8.01 8.01
CA LYS A 78 -8.50 -9.14 8.93
C LYS A 78 -7.23 -9.58 9.66
N TYR A 79 -6.07 -9.23 9.14
CA TYR A 79 -4.74 -9.59 9.67
C TYR A 79 -4.03 -8.40 10.30
N ASP A 80 -4.79 -7.39 10.74
CA ASP A 80 -4.26 -6.18 11.39
C ASP A 80 -3.12 -5.52 10.58
N ALA A 81 -3.28 -5.49 9.26
CA ALA A 81 -2.29 -4.98 8.32
C ALA A 81 -1.96 -3.50 8.55
N HIS A 82 -0.79 -3.11 8.08
CA HIS A 82 -0.29 -1.73 8.08
C HIS A 82 -0.45 -1.09 6.71
N ILE A 83 -0.65 0.21 6.67
CA ILE A 83 -0.40 1.04 5.49
C ILE A 83 1.05 1.53 5.55
N LEU A 84 1.75 1.42 4.42
CA LEU A 84 3.10 1.95 4.25
C LEU A 84 3.19 2.65 2.88
N SER A 85 2.99 3.96 2.86
CA SER A 85 2.92 4.75 1.64
C SER A 85 3.88 5.92 1.67
N ALA A 86 4.43 6.25 0.50
CA ALA A 86 5.26 7.42 0.37
C ALA A 86 4.41 8.69 0.29
N TYR A 87 4.79 9.74 1.00
CA TYR A 87 4.27 11.09 0.75
C TYR A 87 5.19 11.84 -0.22
N SER A 88 4.63 12.80 -0.94
CA SER A 88 5.41 13.63 -1.86
C SER A 88 6.10 14.77 -1.11
N GLY A 89 7.43 14.83 -1.17
CA GLY A 89 8.18 15.97 -0.66
C GLY A 89 7.96 17.26 -1.46
N LYS A 90 7.42 17.14 -2.68
CA LYS A 90 7.05 18.27 -3.56
C LYS A 90 5.63 18.79 -3.30
N ASP A 91 4.83 18.06 -2.52
CA ASP A 91 3.46 18.43 -2.16
C ASP A 91 3.23 18.27 -0.66
N PRO A 92 3.29 19.36 0.12
CA PRO A 92 3.06 19.32 1.56
C PRO A 92 1.68 18.77 1.96
N SER A 93 0.68 18.89 1.07
CA SER A 93 -0.69 18.41 1.34
C SER A 93 -0.83 16.89 1.17
N SER A 94 0.14 16.21 0.57
CA SER A 94 0.05 14.77 0.28
C SER A 94 -0.10 13.93 1.54
N LYS A 95 0.62 14.26 2.60
CA LYS A 95 0.56 13.52 3.87
C LYS A 95 -0.80 13.67 4.55
N SER A 96 -1.28 14.89 4.69
CA SER A 96 -2.58 15.16 5.32
C SER A 96 -3.75 14.65 4.47
N GLY A 97 -3.68 14.79 3.14
CA GLY A 97 -4.70 14.30 2.23
C GLY A 97 -4.82 12.78 2.24
N LYS A 98 -3.69 12.05 2.22
CA LYS A 98 -3.68 10.58 2.38
C LYS A 98 -4.28 10.15 3.72
N MET A 99 -3.97 10.85 4.80
CA MET A 99 -4.58 10.57 6.11
C MET A 99 -6.09 10.75 6.10
N LYS A 100 -6.60 11.82 5.50
CA LYS A 100 -8.04 12.07 5.37
C LYS A 100 -8.73 10.98 4.54
N TRP A 101 -8.10 10.58 3.41
CA TRP A 101 -8.60 9.49 2.59
C TRP A 101 -8.71 8.19 3.39
N LEU A 102 -7.63 7.80 4.09
CA LEU A 102 -7.61 6.57 4.91
C LEU A 102 -8.66 6.60 6.02
N ALA A 103 -8.84 7.73 6.69
CA ALA A 103 -9.82 7.88 7.76
C ALA A 103 -11.28 7.76 7.26
N ARG A 104 -11.55 8.25 6.04
CA ARG A 104 -12.88 8.18 5.42
C ARG A 104 -13.18 6.80 4.82
N GLU A 105 -12.22 6.24 4.12
CA GLU A 105 -12.44 5.06 3.25
C GLU A 105 -12.13 3.73 3.94
N THR A 106 -11.39 3.75 5.05
CA THR A 106 -10.86 2.52 5.66
C THR A 106 -11.04 2.50 7.18
N LYS A 107 -10.75 1.34 7.77
CA LYS A 107 -10.76 1.14 9.23
C LYS A 107 -9.35 0.93 9.80
N PHE A 108 -8.29 1.33 9.08
CA PHE A 108 -6.93 1.24 9.62
C PHE A 108 -6.79 2.13 10.86
N LYS A 109 -6.26 1.56 11.93
CA LYS A 109 -5.93 2.33 13.13
C LYS A 109 -4.78 3.31 12.83
N ARG A 110 -4.78 4.47 13.45
CA ARG A 110 -3.72 5.49 13.26
C ARG A 110 -2.31 4.92 13.49
N SER A 111 -2.15 4.04 14.47
CA SER A 111 -0.87 3.36 14.78
C SER A 111 -0.37 2.40 13.70
N LYS A 112 -1.24 2.02 12.77
CA LYS A 112 -0.94 1.12 11.64
C LYS A 112 -0.71 1.88 10.33
N ILE A 113 -0.68 3.21 10.35
CA ILE A 113 -0.48 4.04 9.16
C ILE A 113 0.88 4.69 9.21
N HIS A 114 1.73 4.36 8.23
CA HIS A 114 3.08 4.87 8.08
C HIS A 114 3.20 5.62 6.76
N LEU A 115 3.23 6.95 6.83
CA LEU A 115 3.48 7.82 5.69
C LEU A 115 4.91 8.33 5.81
N VAL A 116 5.78 7.86 4.94
CA VAL A 116 7.24 8.03 5.00
C VAL A 116 7.80 8.52 3.67
N MET A 117 9.07 8.86 3.61
CA MET A 117 9.75 9.04 2.31
C MET A 117 9.92 7.65 1.65
N ARG A 118 9.87 7.60 0.30
CA ARG A 118 9.97 6.33 -0.44
C ARG A 118 11.14 5.46 0.01
N SER A 119 12.33 6.05 0.14
CA SER A 119 13.55 5.34 0.55
C SER A 119 13.51 4.76 1.96
N GLN A 120 12.61 5.25 2.80
CA GLN A 120 12.45 4.77 4.18
C GLN A 120 11.56 3.54 4.28
N LYS A 121 10.78 3.19 3.24
CA LYS A 121 9.90 2.01 3.26
C LYS A 121 10.64 0.74 3.66
N GLN A 122 11.84 0.50 3.12
CA GLN A 122 12.64 -0.71 3.38
C GLN A 122 13.04 -0.90 4.85
N GLN A 123 12.97 0.16 5.68
CA GLN A 123 13.25 0.07 7.11
C GLN A 123 12.21 -0.77 7.88
N PHE A 124 11.02 -0.96 7.29
CA PHE A 124 9.94 -1.77 7.86
C PHE A 124 9.98 -3.24 7.42
N ALA A 125 11.01 -3.67 6.68
CA ALA A 125 11.08 -5.01 6.11
C ALA A 125 11.13 -6.13 7.15
N LYS A 126 11.55 -5.82 8.38
CA LYS A 126 11.59 -6.76 9.50
C LYS A 126 11.07 -6.13 10.78
N THR A 127 10.47 -6.98 11.62
CA THR A 127 10.14 -6.65 13.01
C THR A 127 10.72 -7.72 13.93
N ASN A 128 11.56 -7.32 14.88
CA ASN A 128 12.25 -8.25 15.79
C ASN A 128 12.96 -9.41 15.06
N GLY A 129 13.63 -9.11 13.94
CA GLY A 129 14.34 -10.08 13.12
C GLY A 129 13.45 -10.93 12.19
N LYS A 130 12.13 -10.91 12.35
CA LYS A 130 11.18 -11.63 11.50
C LYS A 130 10.83 -10.82 10.25
N PRO A 131 10.76 -11.44 9.05
CA PRO A 131 10.39 -10.75 7.82
C PRO A 131 8.93 -10.29 7.85
N ASN A 132 8.67 -9.10 7.29
CA ASN A 132 7.34 -8.58 7.01
C ASN A 132 7.02 -8.71 5.51
N VAL A 133 5.74 -8.68 5.16
CA VAL A 133 5.27 -8.72 3.77
C VAL A 133 4.97 -7.29 3.30
N LEU A 134 5.44 -6.91 2.10
CA LEU A 134 5.06 -5.67 1.43
C LEU A 134 4.24 -5.97 0.17
N VAL A 135 3.06 -5.38 0.06
CA VAL A 135 2.26 -5.31 -1.16
C VAL A 135 2.45 -3.93 -1.79
N ASP A 136 3.13 -3.85 -2.92
CA ASP A 136 3.51 -2.57 -3.58
C ASP A 136 3.57 -2.78 -5.10
N ASP A 137 3.13 -1.81 -5.88
CA ASP A 137 3.13 -1.87 -7.35
C ASP A 137 4.50 -1.51 -7.95
N TYR A 138 5.34 -0.80 -7.19
CA TYR A 138 6.62 -0.33 -7.68
C TYR A 138 7.73 -1.35 -7.41
N ILE A 139 8.19 -2.01 -8.47
CA ILE A 139 9.19 -3.11 -8.37
C ILE A 139 10.47 -2.71 -7.64
N LYS A 140 10.89 -1.45 -7.70
CA LYS A 140 12.06 -0.97 -6.97
C LYS A 140 11.84 -1.05 -5.45
N ASN A 141 10.65 -0.70 -4.97
CA ASN A 141 10.29 -0.83 -3.54
C ASN A 141 10.34 -2.30 -3.10
N ILE A 142 9.82 -3.21 -3.93
CA ILE A 142 9.87 -4.66 -3.67
C ILE A 142 11.32 -5.15 -3.56
N LYS A 143 12.19 -4.80 -4.51
CA LYS A 143 13.60 -5.22 -4.48
C LYS A 143 14.36 -4.65 -3.27
N GLU A 144 14.14 -3.38 -2.93
CA GLU A 144 14.75 -2.77 -1.74
C GLU A 144 14.26 -3.43 -0.46
N TRP A 145 12.97 -3.78 -0.37
CA TRP A 145 12.37 -4.49 0.75
C TRP A 145 12.97 -5.89 0.94
N GLU A 146 13.06 -6.66 -0.16
CA GLU A 146 13.65 -7.99 -0.15
C GLU A 146 15.14 -7.96 0.20
N SER A 147 15.89 -6.95 -0.26
CA SER A 147 17.30 -6.76 0.11
C SER A 147 17.52 -6.54 1.61
N LYS A 148 16.48 -6.11 2.34
CA LYS A 148 16.47 -5.97 3.80
C LYS A 148 15.87 -7.19 4.50
N GLY A 149 15.58 -8.27 3.75
CA GLY A 149 15.11 -9.54 4.27
C GLY A 149 13.60 -9.61 4.53
N GLY A 150 12.82 -8.71 3.93
CA GLY A 150 11.37 -8.79 3.87
C GLY A 150 10.87 -9.69 2.74
N ILE A 151 9.57 -9.93 2.69
CA ILE A 151 8.88 -10.70 1.65
C ILE A 151 8.12 -9.72 0.76
N GLY A 152 8.44 -9.69 -0.54
CA GLY A 152 7.79 -8.82 -1.52
C GLY A 152 6.61 -9.48 -2.19
N VAL A 153 5.49 -8.79 -2.30
CA VAL A 153 4.35 -9.12 -3.15
C VAL A 153 4.21 -8.00 -4.17
N HIS A 154 4.75 -8.20 -5.36
CA HIS A 154 4.66 -7.23 -6.45
C HIS A 154 3.22 -7.16 -6.97
N HIS A 155 2.54 -6.06 -6.65
CA HIS A 155 1.15 -5.84 -7.03
C HIS A 155 1.04 -5.49 -8.51
N THR A 156 0.57 -6.43 -9.31
CA THR A 156 0.23 -6.22 -10.73
C THR A 156 -1.27 -6.37 -10.99
N SER A 157 -1.99 -7.06 -10.09
CA SER A 157 -3.43 -7.14 -10.03
C SER A 157 -3.89 -7.56 -8.65
N VAL A 158 -5.15 -7.25 -8.31
CA VAL A 158 -5.76 -7.64 -7.03
C VAL A 158 -5.76 -9.16 -6.85
N SER A 159 -6.18 -9.90 -7.88
CA SER A 159 -6.25 -11.37 -7.83
C SER A 159 -4.88 -12.02 -7.62
N LYS A 160 -3.84 -11.50 -8.27
CA LYS A 160 -2.47 -12.00 -8.10
C LYS A 160 -1.96 -11.75 -6.68
N SER A 161 -2.13 -10.53 -6.17
CA SER A 161 -1.71 -10.20 -4.79
C SER A 161 -2.45 -11.04 -3.75
N ILE A 162 -3.76 -11.24 -3.90
CA ILE A 162 -4.53 -12.12 -3.02
C ILE A 162 -4.02 -13.57 -3.11
N GLY A 163 -3.73 -14.06 -4.32
CA GLY A 163 -3.17 -15.40 -4.53
C GLY A 163 -1.82 -15.59 -3.85
N GLU A 164 -0.94 -14.60 -3.92
CA GLU A 164 0.37 -14.65 -3.25
C GLU A 164 0.22 -14.59 -1.73
N LEU A 165 -0.65 -13.72 -1.21
CA LEU A 165 -0.96 -13.67 0.22
C LEU A 165 -1.53 -15.02 0.73
N ASN A 166 -2.39 -15.68 -0.06
CA ASN A 166 -2.90 -17.01 0.28
C ASN A 166 -1.78 -18.05 0.40
N ARG A 167 -0.79 -18.03 -0.52
CA ARG A 167 0.39 -18.94 -0.47
C ARG A 167 1.26 -18.69 0.76
N LEU A 168 1.30 -17.44 1.25
CA LEU A 168 2.01 -17.07 2.47
C LEU A 168 1.25 -17.41 3.76
N GLY A 169 0.04 -17.99 3.65
CA GLY A 169 -0.75 -18.43 4.79
C GLY A 169 -1.91 -17.50 5.17
N PHE A 170 -2.08 -16.37 4.51
CA PHE A 170 -3.20 -15.44 4.74
C PHE A 170 -4.44 -15.93 3.98
N LYS A 171 -5.24 -16.79 4.58
CA LYS A 171 -6.44 -17.41 3.98
C LYS A 171 -7.75 -16.69 4.31
#